data_626d235d39a37689071e89bb135994cf
#
_entry.id   626d235d39a37689071e89bb135994cf
#
_cell.length_a   1.000
_cell.length_b   1.000
_cell.length_c   1.000
_cell.angle_alpha   90.00
_cell.angle_beta   90.00
_cell.angle_gamma   90.00
#
_symmetry.space_group_name_H-M   'P 1'
#
loop_
_entity.id
_entity.type
_entity.pdbx_description
1 polymer ?
#
loop_
_entity_poly.entity_id
_entity_poly.type
_entity_poly.pdbx_seq_one_letter_code
_entity_poly.pdbx_strand_id
1 'polypeptide(L)'
;MKTMMLAAAVAAGFGGAAFAETSPNDVKLQLQWVTQAQFAGYYVALDEGFYEEEGLNVTILPGGPDIAPPQVLAGGGADVMLNWMPSALAAREKGLPVVNIAQPFKTSGLMLTCWKDTGITSVEDFKGKTIGVWFFGNEYPFLSWMSQAGISTDGGEDGVTVLKQGFNVDPLLQRQADCISTMTYNEYSQVLDAGISADDLVTFKYEEQGVATLEDGIYALEANLEDPVFVDKMVRFVRASMKGWKWAEANPEAAAAIVLDNDETGAQTEAHQVRMMGEIAKLTAGSNGALDEADYQRTVDTLLAGGSDPVISAAPEGAWTHAITDAALN
;
A
#
# COMPACT_ATOMS: atom_id res chain seq x y z
N MET A 1 -4.35 -1.29 -82.65
CA MET A 1 -3.51 -1.20 -81.46
C MET A 1 -4.40 -1.33 -80.23
N LYS A 2 -4.35 -2.47 -79.54
CA LYS A 2 -5.18 -2.78 -78.35
C LYS A 2 -4.25 -2.62 -77.16
N THR A 3 -4.55 -1.67 -76.29
CA THR A 3 -3.81 -1.40 -75.06
C THR A 3 -4.43 -2.28 -73.94
N MET A 4 -3.67 -3.22 -73.40
CA MET A 4 -4.03 -4.00 -72.22
C MET A 4 -3.69 -3.21 -70.97
N MET A 5 -4.69 -2.90 -70.13
CA MET A 5 -4.49 -2.41 -68.81
C MET A 5 -4.30 -3.62 -67.87
N LEU A 6 -3.16 -3.63 -67.15
CA LEU A 6 -2.85 -4.59 -66.11
C LEU A 6 -3.36 -4.01 -64.78
N ALA A 7 -4.31 -4.63 -64.13
CA ALA A 7 -4.78 -4.28 -62.79
C ALA A 7 -3.92 -5.03 -61.77
N ALA A 8 -3.16 -4.28 -60.97
CA ALA A 8 -2.44 -4.84 -59.82
C ALA A 8 -3.38 -4.86 -58.61
N ALA A 9 -3.69 -6.03 -58.08
CA ALA A 9 -4.42 -6.22 -56.86
C ALA A 9 -3.43 -6.11 -55.68
N VAL A 10 -3.56 -5.05 -54.87
CA VAL A 10 -2.85 -4.92 -53.60
C VAL A 10 -3.63 -5.68 -52.54
N ALA A 11 -3.10 -6.83 -52.09
CA ALA A 11 -3.61 -7.55 -50.94
C ALA A 11 -3.11 -6.84 -49.66
N ALA A 12 -3.99 -6.09 -48.99
CA ALA A 12 -3.73 -5.55 -47.67
C ALA A 12 -3.85 -6.71 -46.65
N GLY A 13 -2.69 -7.19 -46.19
CA GLY A 13 -2.63 -8.13 -45.07
C GLY A 13 -3.00 -7.37 -43.76
N PHE A 14 -4.17 -7.67 -43.22
CA PHE A 14 -4.51 -7.33 -41.86
C PHE A 14 -3.64 -8.21 -40.94
N GLY A 15 -2.53 -7.69 -40.44
CA GLY A 15 -1.80 -8.26 -39.33
C GLY A 15 -2.67 -8.12 -38.08
N GLY A 16 -3.38 -9.19 -37.72
CA GLY A 16 -4.03 -9.27 -36.41
C GLY A 16 -2.96 -9.16 -35.34
N ALA A 17 -3.02 -8.13 -34.48
CA ALA A 17 -2.29 -8.13 -33.24
C ALA A 17 -2.75 -9.38 -32.45
N ALA A 18 -1.87 -10.37 -32.33
CA ALA A 18 -2.07 -11.48 -31.43
C ALA A 18 -2.04 -10.86 -30.01
N PHE A 19 -3.19 -10.72 -29.37
CA PHE A 19 -3.24 -10.57 -27.94
C PHE A 19 -2.58 -11.85 -27.38
N ALA A 20 -1.49 -11.68 -26.63
CA ALA A 20 -0.89 -12.80 -25.91
C ALA A 20 -2.00 -13.36 -24.99
N GLU A 21 -2.39 -14.61 -25.21
CA GLU A 21 -3.27 -15.31 -24.27
C GLU A 21 -2.57 -15.30 -22.92
N THR A 22 -3.18 -14.69 -21.92
CA THR A 22 -2.68 -14.73 -20.53
C THR A 22 -2.77 -16.18 -20.06
N SER A 23 -1.62 -16.71 -19.61
CA SER A 23 -1.59 -18.05 -19.03
C SER A 23 -2.48 -18.07 -17.76
N PRO A 24 -3.20 -19.17 -17.48
CA PRO A 24 -3.98 -19.30 -16.26
C PRO A 24 -3.13 -19.18 -14.98
N ASN A 25 -1.80 -19.27 -15.12
CA ASN A 25 -0.83 -19.15 -14.04
C ASN A 25 -0.18 -17.75 -13.95
N ASP A 26 -0.52 -16.84 -14.86
CA ASP A 26 -0.03 -15.45 -14.77
C ASP A 26 -0.74 -14.72 -13.64
N VAL A 27 0.05 -13.99 -12.82
CA VAL A 27 -0.46 -13.12 -11.74
C VAL A 27 0.19 -11.76 -11.88
N LYS A 28 -0.62 -10.71 -11.96
CA LYS A 28 -0.16 -9.32 -11.88
C LYS A 28 -0.50 -8.76 -10.51
N LEU A 29 0.53 -8.43 -9.74
CA LEU A 29 0.42 -7.77 -8.44
C LEU A 29 0.68 -6.27 -8.60
N GLN A 30 -0.32 -5.42 -8.34
CA GLN A 30 -0.15 -3.98 -8.27
C GLN A 30 0.28 -3.57 -6.86
N LEU A 31 1.48 -3.00 -6.71
CA LEU A 31 1.91 -2.38 -5.47
C LEU A 31 1.20 -1.05 -5.24
N GLN A 32 1.05 -0.64 -3.99
CA GLN A 32 0.47 0.66 -3.69
C GLN A 32 1.48 1.81 -3.76
N TRP A 33 2.78 1.52 -3.65
CA TRP A 33 3.86 2.52 -3.66
C TRP A 33 5.02 2.08 -4.55
N VAL A 34 6.05 2.93 -4.65
CA VAL A 34 7.26 2.63 -5.41
C VAL A 34 8.00 1.42 -4.84
N THR A 35 8.83 0.79 -5.66
CA THR A 35 9.68 -0.34 -5.25
C THR A 35 10.56 0.07 -4.08
N GLN A 36 10.38 -0.61 -2.96
CA GLN A 36 11.16 -0.42 -1.71
C GLN A 36 10.98 -1.62 -0.79
N ALA A 37 11.78 -1.72 0.27
CA ALA A 37 11.79 -2.87 1.20
C ALA A 37 10.45 -3.10 1.92
N GLN A 38 9.52 -2.14 1.90
CA GLN A 38 8.12 -2.32 2.27
C GLN A 38 7.46 -3.50 1.56
N PHE A 39 7.93 -3.86 0.37
CA PHE A 39 7.39 -4.94 -0.44
C PHE A 39 8.37 -6.11 -0.60
N ALA A 40 9.39 -6.18 0.25
CA ALA A 40 10.49 -7.13 0.13
C ALA A 40 10.02 -8.59 0.02
N GLY A 41 9.00 -9.00 0.79
CA GLY A 41 8.53 -10.38 0.76
C GLY A 41 8.05 -10.83 -0.63
N TYR A 42 7.49 -9.94 -1.42
CA TYR A 42 7.03 -10.25 -2.79
C TYR A 42 8.18 -10.31 -3.78
N TYR A 43 9.15 -9.40 -3.68
CA TYR A 43 10.36 -9.42 -4.52
C TYR A 43 11.24 -10.62 -4.21
N VAL A 44 11.39 -10.96 -2.93
CA VAL A 44 12.07 -12.19 -2.51
C VAL A 44 11.36 -13.43 -3.05
N ALA A 45 10.01 -13.48 -2.99
CA ALA A 45 9.28 -14.63 -3.53
C ALA A 45 9.45 -14.77 -5.05
N LEU A 46 9.67 -13.65 -5.76
CA LEU A 46 9.97 -13.65 -7.18
C LEU A 46 11.42 -14.10 -7.46
N ASP A 47 12.40 -13.48 -6.81
CA ASP A 47 13.83 -13.68 -7.06
C ASP A 47 14.31 -15.05 -6.61
N GLU A 48 13.88 -15.52 -5.44
CA GLU A 48 14.18 -16.84 -4.89
C GLU A 48 13.39 -17.98 -5.56
N GLY A 49 12.55 -17.66 -6.55
CA GLY A 49 11.80 -18.64 -7.34
C GLY A 49 10.60 -19.27 -6.60
N PHE A 50 10.15 -18.73 -5.46
CA PHE A 50 9.03 -19.32 -4.71
C PHE A 50 7.70 -19.29 -5.48
N TYR A 51 7.49 -18.29 -6.33
CA TYR A 51 6.35 -18.28 -7.25
C TYR A 51 6.48 -19.35 -8.34
N GLU A 52 7.69 -19.56 -8.88
CA GLU A 52 7.95 -20.58 -9.88
C GLU A 52 7.75 -22.00 -9.31
N GLU A 53 8.16 -22.23 -8.05
CA GLU A 53 7.91 -23.51 -7.34
C GLU A 53 6.41 -23.83 -7.25
N GLU A 54 5.56 -22.82 -7.17
CA GLU A 54 4.08 -22.93 -7.17
C GLU A 54 3.50 -22.91 -8.60
N GLY A 55 4.35 -22.90 -9.64
CA GLY A 55 3.95 -22.88 -11.05
C GLY A 55 3.30 -21.56 -11.49
N LEU A 56 3.63 -20.43 -10.83
CA LEU A 56 3.12 -19.11 -11.13
C LEU A 56 4.12 -18.24 -11.88
N ASN A 57 3.64 -17.42 -12.80
CA ASN A 57 4.38 -16.35 -13.45
C ASN A 57 3.92 -15.01 -12.85
N VAL A 58 4.64 -14.50 -11.86
CA VAL A 58 4.24 -13.27 -11.18
C VAL A 58 4.93 -12.07 -11.80
N THR A 59 4.15 -11.02 -12.11
CA THR A 59 4.63 -9.71 -12.51
C THR A 59 4.27 -8.72 -11.42
N ILE A 60 5.27 -8.06 -10.84
CA ILE A 60 5.06 -7.01 -9.85
C ILE A 60 5.04 -5.67 -10.59
N LEU A 61 3.93 -4.94 -10.44
CA LEU A 61 3.72 -3.62 -11.02
C LEU A 61 3.98 -2.57 -9.94
N PRO A 62 5.01 -1.71 -10.08
CA PRO A 62 5.28 -0.68 -9.08
C PRO A 62 4.12 0.31 -8.99
N GLY A 63 3.90 0.83 -7.79
CA GLY A 63 2.96 1.90 -7.51
C GLY A 63 3.63 3.28 -7.49
N GLY A 64 2.98 4.23 -6.84
CA GLY A 64 3.51 5.59 -6.68
C GLY A 64 2.43 6.59 -6.29
N PRO A 65 2.81 7.87 -6.07
CA PRO A 65 1.89 8.89 -5.57
C PRO A 65 0.74 9.24 -6.52
N ASP A 66 0.85 8.88 -7.80
CA ASP A 66 -0.16 9.15 -8.83
C ASP A 66 -0.87 7.88 -9.32
N ILE A 67 -0.60 6.72 -8.69
CA ILE A 67 -1.22 5.45 -9.04
C ILE A 67 -2.23 5.08 -7.95
N ALA A 68 -3.47 4.83 -8.36
CA ALA A 68 -4.54 4.35 -7.49
C ALA A 68 -4.77 2.85 -7.72
N PRO A 69 -4.24 1.94 -6.88
CA PRO A 69 -4.35 0.50 -7.07
C PRO A 69 -5.77 -0.01 -7.27
N PRO A 70 -6.81 0.53 -6.56
CA PRO A 70 -8.19 0.13 -6.82
C PRO A 70 -8.66 0.38 -8.25
N GLN A 71 -8.19 1.47 -8.88
CA GLN A 71 -8.55 1.77 -10.27
C GLN A 71 -7.83 0.84 -11.26
N VAL A 72 -6.57 0.47 -10.98
CA VAL A 72 -5.81 -0.50 -11.79
C VAL A 72 -6.50 -1.87 -11.73
N LEU A 73 -6.88 -2.31 -10.53
CA LEU A 73 -7.59 -3.57 -10.31
C LEU A 73 -8.96 -3.57 -11.02
N ALA A 74 -9.76 -2.51 -10.84
CA ALA A 74 -11.07 -2.35 -11.47
C ALA A 74 -10.99 -2.33 -13.01
N GLY A 75 -9.91 -1.76 -13.56
CA GLY A 75 -9.63 -1.71 -14.99
C GLY A 75 -9.09 -3.01 -15.58
N GLY A 76 -8.87 -4.06 -14.78
CA GLY A 76 -8.27 -5.33 -15.23
C GLY A 76 -6.78 -5.24 -15.53
N GLY A 77 -6.10 -4.19 -15.03
CA GLY A 77 -4.66 -4.01 -15.17
C GLY A 77 -3.84 -4.94 -14.27
N ALA A 78 -4.44 -5.42 -13.18
CA ALA A 78 -3.86 -6.37 -12.24
C ALA A 78 -4.87 -7.42 -11.80
N ASP A 79 -4.39 -8.57 -11.32
CA ASP A 79 -5.20 -9.65 -10.73
C ASP A 79 -5.47 -9.38 -9.25
N VAL A 80 -4.48 -8.84 -8.56
CA VAL A 80 -4.50 -8.47 -7.15
C VAL A 80 -3.76 -7.15 -6.93
N MET A 81 -4.11 -6.47 -5.85
CA MET A 81 -3.42 -5.25 -5.43
C MET A 81 -3.00 -5.32 -3.97
N LEU A 82 -1.93 -4.61 -3.64
CA LEU A 82 -1.65 -4.19 -2.28
C LEU A 82 -2.33 -2.85 -2.02
N ASN A 83 -2.97 -2.75 -0.88
CA ASN A 83 -3.55 -1.48 -0.47
C ASN A 83 -3.70 -1.40 1.05
N TRP A 84 -3.76 -0.19 1.57
CA TRP A 84 -4.17 0.03 2.94
C TRP A 84 -5.67 -0.20 3.08
N MET A 85 -6.06 -0.83 4.19
CA MET A 85 -7.46 -1.18 4.42
C MET A 85 -8.41 0.02 4.38
N PRO A 86 -8.09 1.20 4.92
CA PRO A 86 -8.95 2.38 4.78
C PRO A 86 -9.31 2.70 3.33
N SER A 87 -8.32 2.68 2.43
CA SER A 87 -8.53 2.92 1.01
C SER A 87 -9.36 1.82 0.35
N ALA A 88 -9.11 0.55 0.71
CA ALA A 88 -9.85 -0.59 0.19
C ALA A 88 -11.33 -0.56 0.63
N LEU A 89 -11.60 -0.25 1.91
CA LEU A 89 -12.97 -0.15 2.43
C LEU A 89 -13.71 1.06 1.84
N ALA A 90 -13.02 2.20 1.67
CA ALA A 90 -13.59 3.36 0.98
C ALA A 90 -13.91 3.07 -0.51
N ALA A 91 -13.10 2.26 -1.17
CA ALA A 91 -13.38 1.82 -2.54
C ALA A 91 -14.60 0.89 -2.58
N ARG A 92 -14.72 -0.04 -1.59
CA ARG A 92 -15.87 -0.93 -1.44
C ARG A 92 -17.16 -0.14 -1.17
N GLU A 93 -17.14 0.87 -0.30
CA GLU A 93 -18.26 1.78 -0.06
C GLU A 93 -18.73 2.48 -1.35
N LYS A 94 -17.81 2.78 -2.26
CA LYS A 94 -18.09 3.39 -3.57
C LYS A 94 -18.46 2.38 -4.65
N GLY A 95 -18.68 1.12 -4.30
CA GLY A 95 -19.18 0.08 -5.19
C GLY A 95 -18.10 -0.74 -5.92
N LEU A 96 -16.83 -0.65 -5.53
CA LEU A 96 -15.80 -1.56 -6.00
C LEU A 96 -15.64 -2.72 -4.98
N PRO A 97 -16.18 -3.92 -5.24
CA PRO A 97 -16.25 -5.01 -4.27
C PRO A 97 -14.89 -5.72 -4.13
N VAL A 98 -13.94 -5.07 -3.49
CA VAL A 98 -12.63 -5.66 -3.16
C VAL A 98 -12.70 -6.44 -1.84
N VAL A 99 -12.00 -7.57 -1.77
CA VAL A 99 -11.94 -8.47 -0.62
C VAL A 99 -10.48 -8.64 -0.21
N ASN A 100 -10.18 -8.43 1.08
CA ASN A 100 -8.88 -8.80 1.65
C ASN A 100 -8.75 -10.31 1.68
N ILE A 101 -7.74 -10.85 1.01
CA ILE A 101 -7.47 -12.29 0.91
C ILE A 101 -6.23 -12.72 1.71
N ALA A 102 -5.39 -11.76 2.12
CA ALA A 102 -4.29 -11.96 3.06
C ALA A 102 -3.82 -10.63 3.65
N GLN A 103 -3.30 -10.66 4.87
CA GLN A 103 -2.85 -9.51 5.64
C GLN A 103 -1.48 -9.76 6.26
N PRO A 104 -0.37 -9.56 5.52
CA PRO A 104 0.98 -9.76 6.04
C PRO A 104 1.35 -8.78 7.16
N PHE A 105 0.95 -7.51 7.06
CA PHE A 105 1.21 -6.49 8.06
C PHE A 105 0.23 -6.60 9.23
N LYS A 106 0.76 -6.71 10.46
CA LYS A 106 -0.02 -6.86 11.70
C LYS A 106 -0.25 -5.53 12.40
N THR A 107 0.65 -4.57 12.22
CA THR A 107 0.61 -3.26 12.88
C THR A 107 0.92 -2.15 11.87
N SER A 108 0.57 -0.91 12.24
CA SER A 108 0.82 0.27 11.40
C SER A 108 2.18 0.90 11.70
N GLY A 109 2.90 1.29 10.66
CA GLY A 109 4.09 2.14 10.75
C GLY A 109 3.78 3.63 10.65
N LEU A 110 2.50 4.01 10.44
CA LEU A 110 2.11 5.41 10.24
C LEU A 110 2.27 6.22 11.51
N MET A 111 2.87 7.41 11.36
CA MET A 111 2.99 8.39 12.43
C MET A 111 3.04 9.82 11.87
N LEU A 112 2.78 10.81 12.72
CA LEU A 112 3.15 12.20 12.46
C LEU A 112 4.52 12.47 13.06
N THR A 113 5.38 13.14 12.29
CA THR A 113 6.66 13.68 12.76
C THR A 113 6.57 15.20 12.75
N CYS A 114 6.73 15.82 13.90
CA CYS A 114 6.57 17.24 14.14
C CYS A 114 7.88 17.88 14.62
N TRP A 115 8.08 19.16 14.31
CA TRP A 115 9.12 19.94 14.94
C TRP A 115 8.78 20.18 16.42
N LYS A 116 9.71 19.90 17.31
CA LYS A 116 9.54 20.09 18.77
C LYS A 116 9.34 21.55 19.16
N ASP A 117 9.99 22.47 18.44
CA ASP A 117 9.91 23.92 18.69
C ASP A 117 8.56 24.54 18.32
N THR A 118 7.67 23.78 17.66
CA THR A 118 6.28 24.20 17.40
C THR A 118 5.42 24.18 18.67
N GLY A 119 5.91 23.58 19.76
CA GLY A 119 5.20 23.42 21.02
C GLY A 119 4.12 22.35 21.02
N ILE A 120 4.05 21.53 19.97
CA ILE A 120 3.12 20.40 19.86
C ILE A 120 3.59 19.29 20.81
N THR A 121 2.72 18.90 21.76
CA THR A 121 2.95 17.82 22.72
C THR A 121 1.79 16.83 22.81
N SER A 122 0.63 17.24 22.31
CA SER A 122 -0.61 16.44 22.29
C SER A 122 -1.44 16.78 21.06
N VAL A 123 -2.53 16.04 20.83
CA VAL A 123 -3.44 16.28 19.68
C VAL A 123 -4.13 17.64 19.76
N GLU A 124 -4.39 18.14 20.97
CA GLU A 124 -5.02 19.46 21.18
C GLU A 124 -4.15 20.61 20.67
N ASP A 125 -2.84 20.42 20.62
CA ASP A 125 -1.88 21.42 20.14
C ASP A 125 -1.81 21.52 18.62
N PHE A 126 -2.53 20.65 17.88
CA PHE A 126 -2.59 20.74 16.43
C PHE A 126 -3.40 21.90 15.90
N LYS A 127 -4.26 22.52 16.75
CA LYS A 127 -5.04 23.68 16.36
C LYS A 127 -4.16 24.84 15.89
N GLY A 128 -4.53 25.42 14.76
CA GLY A 128 -3.76 26.49 14.10
C GLY A 128 -2.48 26.03 13.40
N LYS A 129 -2.21 24.72 13.36
CA LYS A 129 -0.98 24.16 12.74
C LYS A 129 -1.24 23.69 11.32
N THR A 130 -0.16 23.56 10.55
CA THR A 130 -0.15 22.95 9.22
C THR A 130 0.40 21.54 9.30
N ILE A 131 -0.39 20.56 8.87
CA ILE A 131 -0.03 19.14 8.90
C ILE A 131 0.03 18.59 7.48
N GLY A 132 1.18 18.09 7.08
CA GLY A 132 1.37 17.38 5.83
C GLY A 132 0.76 15.98 5.92
N VAL A 133 -0.13 15.66 4.99
CA VAL A 133 -0.84 14.37 4.95
C VAL A 133 -0.84 13.83 3.52
N TRP A 134 -0.57 12.53 3.35
CA TRP A 134 -0.76 11.87 2.06
C TRP A 134 -2.23 11.68 1.78
N PHE A 135 -2.58 11.64 0.49
CA PHE A 135 -3.94 11.43 0.00
C PHE A 135 -4.10 10.04 -0.64
N PHE A 136 -5.22 9.82 -1.32
CA PHE A 136 -5.63 8.55 -1.94
C PHE A 136 -5.91 7.42 -0.94
N GLY A 137 -6.49 7.80 0.21
CA GLY A 137 -6.91 6.90 1.26
C GLY A 137 -5.97 6.86 2.47
N ASN A 138 -4.77 7.42 2.34
CA ASN A 138 -3.82 7.50 3.46
C ASN A 138 -4.19 8.61 4.45
N GLU A 139 -5.02 9.59 4.03
CA GLU A 139 -5.55 10.66 4.89
C GLU A 139 -6.59 10.18 5.88
N TYR A 140 -7.26 9.07 5.63
CA TYR A 140 -8.45 8.66 6.39
C TYR A 140 -8.21 8.47 7.89
N PRO A 141 -7.15 7.77 8.35
CA PRO A 141 -6.88 7.67 9.79
C PRO A 141 -6.61 9.03 10.43
N PHE A 142 -5.93 9.95 9.72
CA PHE A 142 -5.71 11.31 10.21
C PHE A 142 -7.03 12.10 10.34
N LEU A 143 -7.87 12.08 9.31
CA LEU A 143 -9.15 12.77 9.32
C LEU A 143 -10.06 12.24 10.43
N SER A 144 -10.09 10.91 10.61
CA SER A 144 -10.82 10.28 11.71
C SER A 144 -10.28 10.69 13.07
N TRP A 145 -8.96 10.76 13.23
CA TRP A 145 -8.33 11.21 14.47
C TRP A 145 -8.68 12.65 14.80
N MET A 146 -8.58 13.56 13.83
CA MET A 146 -8.99 14.97 14.01
C MET A 146 -10.46 15.09 14.38
N SER A 147 -11.33 14.34 13.71
CA SER A 147 -12.75 14.30 14.02
C SER A 147 -13.04 13.83 15.45
N GLN A 148 -12.37 12.76 15.91
CA GLN A 148 -12.49 12.26 17.29
C GLN A 148 -12.00 13.27 18.32
N ALA A 149 -10.96 14.04 18.00
CA ALA A 149 -10.44 15.10 18.82
C ALA A 149 -11.28 16.41 18.76
N GLY A 150 -12.30 16.47 17.91
CA GLY A 150 -13.11 17.68 17.70
C GLY A 150 -12.33 18.82 17.04
N ILE A 151 -11.35 18.52 16.22
CA ILE A 151 -10.51 19.48 15.50
C ILE A 151 -10.92 19.50 14.03
N SER A 152 -11.31 20.69 13.51
CA SER A 152 -11.63 20.88 12.09
C SER A 152 -10.38 20.70 11.22
N THR A 153 -10.56 20.14 10.04
CA THR A 153 -9.50 20.02 9.01
C THR A 153 -9.61 21.08 7.90
N ASP A 154 -10.48 22.08 8.09
CA ASP A 154 -10.67 23.19 7.14
C ASP A 154 -9.72 24.38 7.39
N GLY A 155 -8.82 24.25 8.35
CA GLY A 155 -7.90 25.30 8.77
C GLY A 155 -8.51 26.26 9.80
N GLY A 156 -7.83 27.40 10.01
CA GLY A 156 -8.20 28.41 11.01
C GLY A 156 -7.57 28.17 12.38
N GLU A 157 -7.85 29.08 13.32
CA GLU A 157 -7.22 29.07 14.66
C GLU A 157 -7.65 27.84 15.50
N ASP A 158 -8.86 27.34 15.30
CA ASP A 158 -9.42 26.19 16.02
C ASP A 158 -9.31 24.86 15.26
N GLY A 159 -8.71 24.89 14.07
CA GLY A 159 -8.56 23.70 13.20
C GLY A 159 -7.13 23.50 12.75
N VAL A 160 -6.91 22.47 11.95
CA VAL A 160 -5.64 22.19 11.27
C VAL A 160 -5.73 22.53 9.80
N THR A 161 -4.66 23.10 9.23
CA THR A 161 -4.50 23.24 7.80
C THR A 161 -3.85 21.95 7.25
N VAL A 162 -4.59 21.22 6.42
CA VAL A 162 -4.10 19.99 5.80
C VAL A 162 -3.31 20.37 4.53
N LEU A 163 -2.00 20.11 4.54
CA LEU A 163 -1.14 20.24 3.38
C LEU A 163 -1.07 18.89 2.65
N LYS A 164 -1.43 18.85 1.37
CA LYS A 164 -1.23 17.64 0.57
C LYS A 164 0.27 17.36 0.45
N GLN A 165 0.72 16.30 1.11
CA GLN A 165 2.11 15.86 1.11
C GLN A 165 2.42 15.08 -0.16
N GLY A 166 3.59 15.33 -0.74
CA GLY A 166 4.12 14.58 -1.85
C GLY A 166 5.00 13.41 -1.41
N PHE A 167 5.95 13.07 -2.26
CA PHE A 167 6.83 11.89 -2.10
C PHE A 167 7.92 12.08 -1.03
N ASN A 168 8.33 13.31 -0.73
CA ASN A 168 9.50 13.61 0.11
C ASN A 168 9.13 14.29 1.42
N VAL A 169 10.14 14.51 2.26
CA VAL A 169 10.04 15.16 3.57
C VAL A 169 10.26 16.68 3.54
N ASP A 170 10.39 17.27 2.36
CA ASP A 170 10.65 18.70 2.15
C ASP A 170 9.68 19.63 2.90
N PRO A 171 8.37 19.34 2.98
CA PRO A 171 7.46 20.20 3.71
C PRO A 171 7.85 20.41 5.18
N LEU A 172 8.41 19.38 5.83
CA LEU A 172 8.94 19.51 7.18
C LEU A 172 10.28 20.29 7.19
N LEU A 173 11.23 19.89 6.33
CA LEU A 173 12.56 20.47 6.28
C LEU A 173 12.53 21.96 5.95
N GLN A 174 11.62 22.37 5.07
CA GLN A 174 11.45 23.77 4.63
C GLN A 174 10.48 24.55 5.54
N ARG A 175 10.02 23.97 6.63
CA ARG A 175 9.06 24.60 7.56
C ARG A 175 7.75 25.05 6.90
N GLN A 176 7.32 24.35 5.84
CA GLN A 176 6.02 24.55 5.19
C GLN A 176 4.89 23.87 5.98
N ALA A 177 5.24 22.84 6.76
CA ALA A 177 4.36 22.15 7.69
C ALA A 177 5.02 22.05 9.06
N ASP A 178 4.21 22.14 10.12
CA ASP A 178 4.63 21.92 11.50
C ASP A 178 4.87 20.44 11.77
N CYS A 179 4.05 19.57 11.15
CA CYS A 179 4.18 18.12 11.14
C CYS A 179 4.00 17.59 9.72
N ILE A 180 4.53 16.40 9.48
CA ILE A 180 4.24 15.61 8.26
C ILE A 180 3.89 14.17 8.61
N SER A 181 3.14 13.50 7.75
CA SER A 181 3.00 12.05 7.77
C SER A 181 4.35 11.41 7.45
N THR A 182 4.73 10.42 8.22
CA THR A 182 5.93 9.62 8.03
C THR A 182 5.62 8.16 8.35
N MET A 183 6.35 7.26 7.72
CA MET A 183 6.37 5.87 8.15
C MET A 183 7.58 5.65 9.05
N THR A 184 7.42 4.81 10.08
CA THR A 184 8.54 4.40 10.95
C THR A 184 9.70 3.82 10.15
N TYR A 185 9.41 3.19 9.04
CA TYR A 185 10.36 2.48 8.19
C TYR A 185 10.92 3.32 7.03
N ASN A 186 10.35 4.48 6.68
CA ASN A 186 10.77 5.25 5.51
C ASN A 186 11.08 6.72 5.84
N GLU A 187 10.08 7.61 5.78
CA GLU A 187 10.29 9.07 5.80
C GLU A 187 10.91 9.56 7.09
N TYR A 188 10.64 8.90 8.23
CA TYR A 188 11.29 9.26 9.50
C TYR A 188 12.82 9.14 9.40
N SER A 189 13.30 8.07 8.78
CA SER A 189 14.73 7.91 8.52
C SER A 189 15.27 8.96 7.54
N GLN A 190 14.48 9.36 6.53
CA GLN A 190 14.88 10.43 5.61
C GLN A 190 15.03 11.78 6.32
N VAL A 191 14.15 12.09 7.29
CA VAL A 191 14.28 13.30 8.13
C VAL A 191 15.60 13.27 8.93
N LEU A 192 15.93 12.14 9.54
CA LEU A 192 17.19 11.99 10.27
C LEU A 192 18.41 12.07 9.35
N ASP A 193 18.35 11.46 8.16
CA ASP A 193 19.42 11.49 7.16
C ASP A 193 19.64 12.90 6.58
N ALA A 194 18.61 13.76 6.60
CA ALA A 194 18.75 15.19 6.29
C ALA A 194 19.49 16.00 7.37
N GLY A 195 19.94 15.33 8.46
CA GLY A 195 20.73 15.94 9.53
C GLY A 195 19.91 16.52 10.67
N ILE A 196 18.62 16.20 10.74
CA ILE A 196 17.76 16.60 11.84
C ILE A 196 17.94 15.62 13.01
N SER A 197 18.17 16.15 14.23
CA SER A 197 18.26 15.33 15.42
C SER A 197 16.88 14.81 15.84
N ALA A 198 16.81 13.56 16.30
CA ALA A 198 15.59 13.03 16.91
C ALA A 198 15.15 13.86 18.14
N ASP A 199 16.10 14.51 18.83
CA ASP A 199 15.82 15.38 19.97
C ASP A 199 15.07 16.67 19.58
N ASP A 200 15.12 17.07 18.31
CA ASP A 200 14.42 18.22 17.75
C ASP A 200 13.01 17.88 17.23
N LEU A 201 12.62 16.61 17.32
CA LEU A 201 11.36 16.08 16.83
C LEU A 201 10.45 15.58 17.96
N VAL A 202 9.16 15.59 17.67
CA VAL A 202 8.11 14.89 18.42
C VAL A 202 7.37 14.00 17.43
N THR A 203 7.12 12.74 17.80
CA THR A 203 6.40 11.79 16.95
C THR A 203 5.12 11.32 17.62
N PHE A 204 4.07 11.13 16.82
CA PHE A 204 2.80 10.58 17.24
C PHE A 204 2.52 9.35 16.40
N LYS A 205 2.80 8.16 16.93
CA LYS A 205 2.45 6.90 16.25
C LYS A 205 0.97 6.65 16.37
N TYR A 206 0.33 6.33 15.27
CA TYR A 206 -1.12 6.09 15.22
C TYR A 206 -1.53 4.89 16.10
N GLU A 207 -0.65 3.88 16.24
CA GLU A 207 -0.85 2.76 17.18
C GLU A 207 -1.00 3.25 18.64
N GLU A 208 -0.21 4.23 19.04
CA GLU A 208 -0.23 4.79 20.39
C GLU A 208 -1.40 5.77 20.61
N GLN A 209 -1.99 6.27 19.51
CA GLN A 209 -3.14 7.18 19.56
C GLN A 209 -4.49 6.44 19.45
N GLY A 210 -4.48 5.13 19.25
CA GLY A 210 -5.70 4.33 19.12
C GLY A 210 -6.45 4.52 17.80
N VAL A 211 -5.79 5.08 16.77
CA VAL A 211 -6.37 5.34 15.45
C VAL A 211 -5.62 4.60 14.34
N ALA A 212 -4.80 3.62 14.69
CA ALA A 212 -4.11 2.79 13.73
C ALA A 212 -5.08 1.97 12.89
N THR A 213 -4.75 1.85 11.60
CA THR A 213 -5.49 1.05 10.62
C THR A 213 -4.56 0.05 9.97
N LEU A 214 -5.11 -1.05 9.44
CA LEU A 214 -4.33 -2.08 8.75
C LEU A 214 -3.74 -1.55 7.45
N GLU A 215 -2.44 -1.82 7.26
CA GLU A 215 -1.66 -1.48 6.06
C GLU A 215 -1.49 -2.72 5.17
N ASP A 216 -1.10 -2.50 3.94
CA ASP A 216 -0.54 -3.46 2.95
C ASP A 216 -1.18 -4.87 2.93
N GLY A 217 -2.50 -4.91 2.96
CA GLY A 217 -3.25 -6.13 2.67
C GLY A 217 -3.24 -6.46 1.18
N ILE A 218 -3.43 -7.74 0.87
CA ILE A 218 -3.64 -8.26 -0.49
C ILE A 218 -5.14 -8.30 -0.77
N TYR A 219 -5.55 -7.66 -1.86
CA TYR A 219 -6.97 -7.55 -2.24
C TYR A 219 -7.22 -8.09 -3.65
N ALA A 220 -8.34 -8.80 -3.81
CA ALA A 220 -8.88 -9.25 -5.08
C ALA A 220 -10.30 -8.72 -5.28
N LEU A 221 -10.83 -8.76 -6.51
CA LEU A 221 -12.24 -8.52 -6.77
C LEU A 221 -13.08 -9.71 -6.30
N GLU A 222 -14.21 -9.43 -5.64
CA GLU A 222 -15.14 -10.45 -5.13
C GLU A 222 -15.61 -11.42 -6.23
N ALA A 223 -15.93 -10.89 -7.42
CA ALA A 223 -16.34 -11.71 -8.55
C ALA A 223 -15.27 -12.72 -9.00
N ASN A 224 -13.99 -12.41 -8.87
CA ASN A 224 -12.92 -13.34 -9.21
C ASN A 224 -12.82 -14.51 -8.23
N LEU A 225 -13.26 -14.30 -6.97
CA LEU A 225 -13.26 -15.35 -5.95
C LEU A 225 -14.37 -16.38 -6.13
N GLU A 226 -15.29 -16.16 -7.07
CA GLU A 226 -16.28 -17.17 -7.50
C GLU A 226 -15.67 -18.21 -8.46
N ASP A 227 -14.54 -17.89 -9.11
CA ASP A 227 -13.84 -18.81 -10.01
C ASP A 227 -12.85 -19.70 -9.22
N PRO A 228 -13.07 -21.02 -9.15
CA PRO A 228 -12.18 -21.92 -8.44
C PRO A 228 -10.74 -21.96 -9.01
N VAL A 229 -10.55 -21.63 -10.29
CA VAL A 229 -9.22 -21.55 -10.90
C VAL A 229 -8.47 -20.33 -10.36
N PHE A 230 -9.17 -19.20 -10.24
CA PHE A 230 -8.61 -18.00 -9.63
C PHE A 230 -8.31 -18.21 -8.13
N VAL A 231 -9.21 -18.85 -7.41
CA VAL A 231 -9.02 -19.18 -5.98
C VAL A 231 -7.78 -20.04 -5.77
N ASP A 232 -7.61 -21.14 -6.55
CA ASP A 232 -6.40 -21.97 -6.49
C ASP A 232 -5.13 -21.16 -6.79
N LYS A 233 -5.18 -20.30 -7.82
CA LYS A 233 -4.08 -19.40 -8.16
C LYS A 233 -3.72 -18.49 -6.99
N MET A 234 -4.69 -17.91 -6.29
CA MET A 234 -4.46 -17.04 -5.13
C MET A 234 -3.93 -17.81 -3.91
N VAL A 235 -4.37 -19.03 -3.68
CA VAL A 235 -3.82 -19.90 -2.62
C VAL A 235 -2.32 -20.12 -2.83
N ARG A 236 -1.91 -20.47 -4.04
CA ARG A 236 -0.50 -20.65 -4.40
C ARG A 236 0.29 -19.34 -4.29
N PHE A 237 -0.28 -18.23 -4.77
CA PHE A 237 0.32 -16.90 -4.70
C PHE A 237 0.55 -16.45 -3.25
N VAL A 238 -0.45 -16.57 -2.37
CA VAL A 238 -0.33 -16.20 -0.96
C VAL A 238 0.69 -17.09 -0.24
N ARG A 239 0.71 -18.41 -0.51
CA ARG A 239 1.69 -19.32 0.07
C ARG A 239 3.12 -18.92 -0.27
N ALA A 240 3.42 -18.68 -1.54
CA ALA A 240 4.72 -18.24 -1.99
C ALA A 240 5.10 -16.85 -1.42
N SER A 241 4.15 -15.90 -1.40
CA SER A 241 4.36 -14.57 -0.84
C SER A 241 4.73 -14.65 0.66
N MET A 242 4.01 -15.46 1.44
CA MET A 242 4.31 -15.62 2.87
C MET A 242 5.63 -16.37 3.12
N LYS A 243 6.04 -17.27 2.21
CA LYS A 243 7.39 -17.86 2.22
C LYS A 243 8.46 -16.78 1.98
N GLY A 244 8.23 -15.87 1.03
CA GLY A 244 9.09 -14.73 0.77
C GLY A 244 9.19 -13.78 1.96
N TRP A 245 8.09 -13.46 2.63
CA TRP A 245 8.10 -12.64 3.84
C TRP A 245 8.93 -13.26 4.98
N LYS A 246 8.76 -14.55 5.25
CA LYS A 246 9.55 -15.27 6.27
C LYS A 246 11.04 -15.27 5.94
N TRP A 247 11.38 -15.42 4.66
CA TRP A 247 12.76 -15.36 4.20
C TRP A 247 13.35 -13.96 4.36
N ALA A 248 12.60 -12.92 3.99
CA ALA A 248 13.01 -11.52 4.10
C ALA A 248 13.24 -11.10 5.57
N GLU A 249 12.38 -11.51 6.49
CA GLU A 249 12.55 -11.31 7.93
C GLU A 249 13.83 -11.96 8.48
N ALA A 250 14.16 -13.15 7.98
CA ALA A 250 15.34 -13.89 8.39
C ALA A 250 16.64 -13.37 7.74
N ASN A 251 16.55 -12.68 6.59
CA ASN A 251 17.68 -12.24 5.77
C ASN A 251 17.53 -10.78 5.33
N PRO A 252 17.44 -9.81 6.25
CA PRO A 252 17.02 -8.43 5.92
C PRO A 252 17.98 -7.71 4.97
N GLU A 253 19.29 -7.95 5.06
CA GLU A 253 20.29 -7.34 4.16
C GLU A 253 20.17 -7.90 2.75
N ALA A 254 20.01 -9.22 2.61
CA ALA A 254 19.82 -9.85 1.31
C ALA A 254 18.47 -9.47 0.68
N ALA A 255 17.41 -9.38 1.48
CA ALA A 255 16.10 -8.91 1.01
C ALA A 255 16.16 -7.46 0.51
N ALA A 256 16.90 -6.58 1.20
CA ALA A 256 17.11 -5.21 0.75
C ALA A 256 17.89 -5.16 -0.58
N ALA A 257 18.88 -6.02 -0.77
CA ALA A 257 19.63 -6.11 -2.04
C ALA A 257 18.71 -6.56 -3.20
N ILE A 258 17.88 -7.60 -2.99
CA ILE A 258 16.89 -8.04 -3.98
C ILE A 258 15.93 -6.90 -4.37
N VAL A 259 15.47 -6.11 -3.41
CA VAL A 259 14.61 -4.95 -3.69
C VAL A 259 15.33 -3.91 -4.54
N LEU A 260 16.61 -3.64 -4.25
CA LEU A 260 17.42 -2.68 -5.03
C LEU A 260 17.64 -3.15 -6.47
N ASP A 261 17.86 -4.44 -6.69
CA ASP A 261 18.00 -5.01 -8.03
C ASP A 261 16.72 -4.86 -8.87
N ASN A 262 15.57 -4.72 -8.20
CA ASN A 262 14.26 -4.49 -8.82
C ASN A 262 13.85 -3.00 -8.86
N ASP A 263 14.63 -2.07 -8.29
CA ASP A 263 14.34 -0.63 -8.36
C ASP A 263 14.82 -0.02 -9.67
N GLU A 264 13.94 0.09 -10.65
CA GLU A 264 14.24 0.72 -11.94
C GLU A 264 14.44 2.26 -11.85
N THR A 265 14.05 2.87 -10.73
CA THR A 265 14.14 4.34 -10.56
C THR A 265 15.53 4.80 -10.14
N GLY A 266 16.30 3.93 -9.49
CA GLY A 266 17.58 4.26 -8.88
C GLY A 266 17.49 5.28 -7.73
N ALA A 267 16.27 5.48 -7.19
CA ALA A 267 16.04 6.42 -6.10
C ALA A 267 16.39 5.84 -4.72
N GLN A 268 16.46 4.52 -4.62
CA GLN A 268 16.72 3.82 -3.36
C GLN A 268 18.22 3.67 -3.10
N THR A 269 18.61 3.63 -1.82
CA THR A 269 19.98 3.35 -1.40
C THR A 269 20.03 2.11 -0.52
N GLU A 270 21.12 1.35 -0.57
CA GLU A 270 21.30 0.13 0.21
C GLU A 270 21.11 0.39 1.73
N ALA A 271 21.79 1.39 2.28
CA ALA A 271 21.70 1.71 3.69
C ALA A 271 20.27 2.04 4.15
N HIS A 272 19.49 2.74 3.31
CA HIS A 272 18.10 3.07 3.60
C HIS A 272 17.22 1.82 3.53
N GLN A 273 17.40 0.99 2.50
CA GLN A 273 16.58 -0.22 2.32
C GLN A 273 16.85 -1.28 3.40
N VAL A 274 18.09 -1.43 3.86
CA VAL A 274 18.43 -2.31 4.99
C VAL A 274 17.76 -1.83 6.29
N ARG A 275 17.80 -0.52 6.57
CA ARG A 275 17.05 0.05 7.72
C ARG A 275 15.55 -0.16 7.59
N MET A 276 15.01 0.11 6.40
CA MET A 276 13.59 -0.08 6.12
C MET A 276 13.17 -1.53 6.36
N MET A 277 13.92 -2.49 5.85
CA MET A 277 13.64 -3.92 6.07
C MET A 277 13.62 -4.29 7.57
N GLY A 278 14.55 -3.73 8.35
CA GLY A 278 14.59 -3.92 9.81
C GLY A 278 13.35 -3.39 10.54
N GLU A 279 12.77 -2.29 10.09
CA GLU A 279 11.51 -1.74 10.63
C GLU A 279 10.29 -2.52 10.11
N ILE A 280 10.27 -2.88 8.83
CA ILE A 280 9.19 -3.69 8.23
C ILE A 280 9.08 -5.04 8.93
N ALA A 281 10.20 -5.71 9.23
CA ALA A 281 10.21 -6.97 9.96
C ALA A 281 9.50 -6.89 11.33
N LYS A 282 9.42 -5.70 11.95
CA LYS A 282 8.65 -5.51 13.20
C LYS A 282 7.15 -5.47 12.93
N LEU A 283 6.72 -4.93 11.78
CA LEU A 283 5.31 -4.80 11.41
C LEU A 283 4.72 -6.12 10.91
N THR A 284 5.56 -7.01 10.36
CA THR A 284 5.17 -8.34 9.86
C THR A 284 5.46 -9.46 10.86
N ALA A 285 6.18 -9.17 11.95
CA ALA A 285 6.63 -10.17 12.92
C ALA A 285 5.50 -11.08 13.42
N GLY A 286 5.70 -12.38 13.27
CA GLY A 286 4.74 -13.42 13.68
C GLY A 286 3.50 -13.50 12.80
N SER A 287 3.44 -12.78 11.68
CA SER A 287 2.36 -12.91 10.73
C SER A 287 2.39 -14.27 10.04
N ASN A 288 1.23 -14.89 9.95
CA ASN A 288 0.98 -16.02 9.06
C ASN A 288 0.20 -15.60 7.81
N GLY A 289 -0.02 -14.30 7.59
CA GLY A 289 -0.79 -13.75 6.48
C GLY A 289 -2.31 -13.76 6.69
N ALA A 290 -2.83 -14.38 7.75
CA ALA A 290 -4.26 -14.29 8.06
C ALA A 290 -4.59 -12.94 8.70
N LEU A 291 -5.72 -12.36 8.29
CA LEU A 291 -6.26 -11.14 8.89
C LEU A 291 -6.72 -11.43 10.32
N ASP A 292 -6.37 -10.56 11.27
CA ASP A 292 -6.92 -10.57 12.62
C ASP A 292 -8.23 -9.78 12.65
N GLU A 293 -9.31 -10.41 13.13
CA GLU A 293 -10.64 -9.80 13.15
C GLU A 293 -10.72 -8.59 14.08
N ALA A 294 -9.95 -8.56 15.17
CA ALA A 294 -9.93 -7.44 16.09
C ALA A 294 -9.22 -6.22 15.46
N ASP A 295 -8.15 -6.45 14.71
CA ASP A 295 -7.45 -5.40 13.97
C ASP A 295 -8.29 -4.87 12.81
N TYR A 296 -9.05 -5.75 12.14
CA TYR A 296 -10.05 -5.35 11.15
C TYR A 296 -11.12 -4.45 11.79
N GLN A 297 -11.70 -4.90 12.91
CA GLN A 297 -12.76 -4.15 13.59
C GLN A 297 -12.24 -2.77 14.07
N ARG A 298 -11.03 -2.70 14.62
CA ARG A 298 -10.39 -1.43 14.99
C ARG A 298 -10.29 -0.49 13.78
N THR A 299 -9.89 -1.01 12.62
CA THR A 299 -9.84 -0.22 11.38
C THR A 299 -11.22 0.30 10.99
N VAL A 300 -12.25 -0.57 11.01
CA VAL A 300 -13.63 -0.19 10.73
C VAL A 300 -14.12 0.89 11.70
N ASP A 301 -13.89 0.72 12.99
CA ASP A 301 -14.30 1.67 14.02
C ASP A 301 -13.64 3.04 13.82
N THR A 302 -12.35 3.06 13.46
CA THR A 302 -11.63 4.28 13.12
C THR A 302 -12.26 5.01 11.94
N LEU A 303 -12.67 4.29 10.89
CA LEU A 303 -13.27 4.88 9.69
C LEU A 303 -14.72 5.36 9.91
N LEU A 304 -15.46 4.70 10.79
CA LEU A 304 -16.81 5.10 11.19
C LEU A 304 -16.80 6.34 12.09
N ALA A 305 -15.69 6.61 12.78
CA ALA A 305 -15.57 7.70 13.75
C ALA A 305 -15.34 9.08 13.11
N GLY A 306 -15.47 9.23 11.80
CA GLY A 306 -15.25 10.46 11.04
C GLY A 306 -16.27 11.59 11.26
N GLY A 307 -16.99 11.59 12.37
CA GLY A 307 -17.96 12.66 12.75
C GLY A 307 -19.13 12.77 11.78
N SER A 308 -19.31 13.96 11.19
CA SER A 308 -20.41 14.23 10.23
C SER A 308 -20.13 13.70 8.82
N ASP A 309 -18.88 13.34 8.51
CA ASP A 309 -18.45 12.85 7.20
C ASP A 309 -17.50 11.65 7.35
N PRO A 310 -17.99 10.50 7.84
CA PRO A 310 -17.17 9.31 8.03
C PRO A 310 -16.74 8.73 6.67
N VAL A 311 -15.59 8.05 6.68
CA VAL A 311 -15.01 7.43 5.46
C VAL A 311 -15.91 6.32 4.91
N ILE A 312 -16.55 5.59 5.82
CA ILE A 312 -17.57 4.58 5.51
C ILE A 312 -18.81 4.82 6.36
N SER A 313 -19.99 4.53 5.82
CA SER A 313 -21.27 4.78 6.47
C SER A 313 -21.75 3.61 7.36
N ALA A 314 -21.24 2.42 7.12
CA ALA A 314 -21.52 1.21 7.88
C ALA A 314 -20.32 0.25 7.81
N ALA A 315 -20.27 -0.73 8.72
CA ALA A 315 -19.29 -1.81 8.65
C ALA A 315 -19.50 -2.60 7.35
N PRO A 316 -18.47 -2.74 6.49
CA PRO A 316 -18.62 -3.40 5.20
C PRO A 316 -18.79 -4.92 5.36
N GLU A 317 -19.82 -5.49 4.71
CA GLU A 317 -20.00 -6.94 4.63
C GLU A 317 -19.09 -7.54 3.56
N GLY A 318 -18.54 -8.76 3.80
CA GLY A 318 -17.75 -9.50 2.82
C GLY A 318 -16.42 -8.82 2.42
N ALA A 319 -15.91 -7.90 3.22
CA ALA A 319 -14.69 -7.14 2.90
C ALA A 319 -13.40 -7.95 3.07
N TRP A 320 -13.46 -9.14 3.66
CA TRP A 320 -12.32 -10.04 3.85
C TRP A 320 -12.76 -11.51 3.90
N THR A 321 -11.79 -12.42 3.72
CA THR A 321 -11.99 -13.86 3.82
C THR A 321 -10.73 -14.57 4.29
N HIS A 322 -10.87 -15.61 5.13
CA HIS A 322 -9.78 -16.51 5.47
C HIS A 322 -9.65 -17.69 4.49
N ALA A 323 -10.59 -17.87 3.54
CA ALA A 323 -10.61 -19.05 2.68
C ALA A 323 -9.29 -19.27 1.92
N ILE A 324 -8.62 -18.18 1.49
CA ILE A 324 -7.33 -18.25 0.79
C ILE A 324 -6.20 -18.57 1.77
N THR A 325 -6.11 -17.87 2.90
CA THR A 325 -5.03 -18.08 3.88
C THR A 325 -5.15 -19.44 4.56
N ASP A 326 -6.36 -19.92 4.89
CA ASP A 326 -6.57 -21.25 5.44
C ASP A 326 -6.09 -22.36 4.51
N ALA A 327 -6.33 -22.22 3.20
CA ALA A 327 -5.86 -23.17 2.20
C ALA A 327 -4.37 -23.04 1.89
N ALA A 328 -3.80 -21.84 2.00
CA ALA A 328 -2.41 -21.56 1.68
C ALA A 328 -1.42 -22.02 2.77
N LEU A 329 -1.84 -21.96 4.05
CA LEU A 329 -0.94 -21.97 5.20
C LEU A 329 -1.14 -23.20 6.13
N ASN A 330 -2.03 -24.14 5.73
CA ASN A 330 -2.28 -25.41 6.43
C ASN A 330 -1.51 -26.59 5.82
#